data_16ee0027ac54ea230c64e85675394603
#
_entry.id   16ee0027ac54ea230c64e85675394603
#
_cell.length_a   1.000
_cell.length_b   1.000
_cell.length_c   1.000
_cell.angle_alpha   90.00
_cell.angle_beta   90.00
_cell.angle_gamma   90.00
#
_symmetry.space_group_name_H-M   'P 1'
#
loop_
_entity.id
_entity.type
_entity.pdbx_description
1 polymer ?
#
loop_
_entity_poly.entity_id
_entity_poly.type
_entity_poly.pdbx_seq_one_letter_code
_entity_poly.pdbx_strand_id
1 'polypeptide(L)'
;AIDSMTIVGLSNWLRDCAKSSALLKNKKHINLPNPIDTTGFKPFNKEKARELWNLPKVKKLVLFGAMAATSDLRKGFKELSEAMKKLKSEEIEFVIFGSSKPKEIQNFGFKTYYLGHLHDDISLITLYSAVDVMIVPSLQENLSNAIMESLACGTPVVSLDVGGNSDMIDHKKNGY
;
A
#
# COMPACT_ATOMS: atom_id res chain seq x y z
N ALA A 1 -36.53 -3.45 -14.61
CA ALA A 1 -36.57 -3.80 -13.21
C ALA A 1 -35.26 -4.46 -12.82
N ILE A 2 -34.67 -4.00 -11.72
CA ILE A 2 -33.34 -4.44 -11.23
C ILE A 2 -33.53 -5.49 -10.12
N ASP A 3 -34.47 -6.43 -10.31
CA ASP A 3 -34.88 -7.34 -9.23
C ASP A 3 -33.90 -8.51 -9.00
N SER A 4 -33.08 -8.85 -10.00
CA SER A 4 -32.11 -9.96 -9.95
C SER A 4 -30.65 -9.52 -9.83
N MET A 5 -30.37 -8.30 -9.36
CA MET A 5 -29.02 -7.78 -9.22
C MET A 5 -28.30 -8.40 -8.02
N THR A 6 -27.06 -8.83 -8.20
CA THR A 6 -26.12 -9.17 -7.13
C THR A 6 -25.12 -8.05 -6.97
N ILE A 7 -24.89 -7.61 -5.75
CA ILE A 7 -23.91 -6.60 -5.39
C ILE A 7 -22.60 -7.28 -4.99
N VAL A 8 -21.52 -6.90 -5.64
CA VAL A 8 -20.18 -7.40 -5.36
C VAL A 8 -19.40 -6.33 -4.63
N GLY A 9 -19.04 -6.60 -3.38
CA GLY A 9 -18.09 -5.78 -2.61
C GLY A 9 -16.68 -6.34 -2.75
N LEU A 10 -15.70 -5.51 -3.10
CA LEU A 10 -14.29 -5.93 -3.18
C LEU A 10 -13.69 -6.19 -1.81
N SER A 11 -14.28 -5.62 -0.76
CA SER A 11 -13.93 -5.85 0.65
C SER A 11 -15.17 -6.19 1.46
N ASN A 12 -14.98 -6.79 2.62
CA ASN A 12 -16.06 -7.01 3.58
C ASN A 12 -16.71 -5.69 3.99
N TRP A 13 -15.89 -4.66 4.23
CA TRP A 13 -16.37 -3.31 4.53
C TRP A 13 -17.31 -2.77 3.45
N LEU A 14 -16.91 -2.83 2.16
CA LEU A 14 -17.73 -2.31 1.06
C LEU A 14 -19.02 -3.12 0.89
N ARG A 15 -18.95 -4.46 1.01
CA ARG A 15 -20.14 -5.33 1.02
C ARG A 15 -21.11 -4.90 2.12
N ASP A 16 -20.63 -4.63 3.33
CA ASP A 16 -21.48 -4.31 4.46
C ASP A 16 -22.03 -2.87 4.38
N CYS A 17 -21.28 -1.94 3.79
CA CYS A 17 -21.81 -0.63 3.38
C CYS A 17 -22.98 -0.77 2.39
N ALA A 18 -22.85 -1.64 1.41
CA ALA A 18 -23.92 -1.88 0.46
C ALA A 18 -25.17 -2.52 1.11
N LYS A 19 -24.98 -3.45 2.06
CA LYS A 19 -26.07 -4.06 2.83
C LYS A 19 -26.82 -3.05 3.71
N SER A 20 -26.14 -2.03 4.20
CA SER A 20 -26.75 -0.97 5.03
C SER A 20 -27.36 0.16 4.20
N SER A 21 -27.14 0.19 2.88
CA SER A 21 -27.64 1.27 2.03
C SER A 21 -29.14 1.16 1.81
N ALA A 22 -29.83 2.31 1.74
CA ALA A 22 -31.28 2.36 1.51
C ALA A 22 -31.73 1.69 0.20
N LEU A 23 -30.89 1.78 -0.84
CA LEU A 23 -31.22 1.28 -2.19
C LEU A 23 -30.84 -0.19 -2.39
N LEU A 24 -29.77 -0.66 -1.75
CA LEU A 24 -29.16 -1.95 -2.05
C LEU A 24 -29.40 -3.04 -0.99
N LYS A 25 -29.88 -2.68 0.22
CA LYS A 25 -30.00 -3.59 1.37
C LYS A 25 -30.76 -4.90 1.09
N ASN A 26 -31.74 -4.86 0.19
CA ASN A 26 -32.59 -6.01 -0.13
C ASN A 26 -32.05 -6.85 -1.31
N LYS A 27 -30.83 -6.58 -1.78
CA LYS A 27 -30.19 -7.33 -2.87
C LYS A 27 -29.30 -8.44 -2.32
N LYS A 28 -28.94 -9.39 -3.20
CA LYS A 28 -27.91 -10.38 -2.86
C LYS A 28 -26.55 -9.69 -2.78
N HIS A 29 -25.77 -9.95 -1.74
CA HIS A 29 -24.45 -9.39 -1.55
C HIS A 29 -23.43 -10.51 -1.45
N ILE A 30 -22.33 -10.35 -2.15
CA ILE A 30 -21.15 -11.22 -2.06
C ILE A 30 -19.90 -10.38 -1.85
N ASN A 31 -18.88 -10.96 -1.23
CA ASN A 31 -17.52 -10.41 -1.21
C ASN A 31 -16.71 -11.16 -2.27
N LEU A 32 -16.04 -10.41 -3.14
CA LEU A 32 -15.13 -10.94 -4.14
C LEU A 32 -13.98 -9.94 -4.31
N PRO A 33 -12.85 -10.15 -3.64
CA PRO A 33 -11.70 -9.25 -3.72
C PRO A 33 -11.07 -9.28 -5.12
N ASN A 34 -10.28 -8.24 -5.44
CA ASN A 34 -9.47 -8.24 -6.65
C ASN A 34 -8.51 -9.43 -6.65
N PRO A 35 -8.36 -10.12 -7.77
CA PRO A 35 -7.33 -11.15 -7.89
C PRO A 35 -5.94 -10.53 -7.99
N ILE A 36 -4.93 -11.28 -7.55
CA ILE A 36 -3.52 -10.99 -7.80
C ILE A 36 -2.85 -12.23 -8.41
N ASP A 37 -2.03 -12.03 -9.43
CA ASP A 37 -1.22 -13.10 -10.01
C ASP A 37 0.01 -13.37 -9.13
N THR A 38 -0.09 -14.37 -8.26
CA THR A 38 1.02 -14.79 -7.39
C THR A 38 2.10 -15.61 -8.12
N THR A 39 1.94 -15.91 -9.39
CA THR A 39 3.02 -16.49 -10.22
C THR A 39 3.99 -15.41 -10.67
N GLY A 40 3.49 -14.20 -10.90
CA GLY A 40 4.26 -12.99 -11.20
C GLY A 40 4.70 -12.30 -9.92
N PHE A 41 3.75 -11.80 -9.11
CA PHE A 41 4.02 -11.15 -7.82
C PHE A 41 4.47 -12.18 -6.78
N LYS A 42 5.76 -12.29 -6.58
CA LYS A 42 6.40 -13.20 -5.63
C LYS A 42 7.71 -12.59 -5.13
N PRO A 43 8.25 -13.06 -4.00
CA PRO A 43 9.51 -12.56 -3.49
C PRO A 43 10.65 -12.68 -4.50
N PHE A 44 11.38 -11.58 -4.69
CA PHE A 44 12.62 -11.53 -5.44
C PHE A 44 13.80 -11.42 -4.49
N ASN A 45 15.02 -11.73 -4.95
CA ASN A 45 16.21 -11.60 -4.11
C ASN A 45 16.43 -10.14 -3.68
N LYS A 46 16.38 -9.89 -2.38
CA LYS A 46 16.41 -8.54 -1.77
C LYS A 46 17.69 -7.78 -2.09
N GLU A 47 18.84 -8.44 -2.06
CA GLU A 47 20.12 -7.78 -2.33
C GLU A 47 20.22 -7.34 -3.78
N LYS A 48 19.82 -8.21 -4.72
CA LYS A 48 19.76 -7.86 -6.15
C LYS A 48 18.72 -6.78 -6.42
N ALA A 49 17.58 -6.83 -5.76
CA ALA A 49 16.56 -5.79 -5.86
C ALA A 49 17.11 -4.42 -5.41
N ARG A 50 17.84 -4.37 -4.28
CA ARG A 50 18.50 -3.14 -3.81
C ARG A 50 19.57 -2.62 -4.76
N GLU A 51 20.32 -3.52 -5.39
CA GLU A 51 21.31 -3.15 -6.42
C GLU A 51 20.63 -2.54 -7.64
N LEU A 52 19.57 -3.14 -8.14
CA LEU A 52 18.80 -2.61 -9.28
C LEU A 52 18.28 -1.18 -9.03
N TRP A 53 17.86 -0.91 -7.82
CA TRP A 53 17.30 0.40 -7.43
C TRP A 53 18.34 1.37 -6.85
N ASN A 54 19.64 1.03 -6.81
CA ASN A 54 20.70 1.79 -6.15
C ASN A 54 20.35 2.16 -4.69
N LEU A 55 19.74 1.23 -3.96
CA LEU A 55 19.33 1.40 -2.58
C LEU A 55 20.38 0.83 -1.62
N PRO A 56 20.51 1.36 -0.39
CA PRO A 56 21.49 0.90 0.58
C PRO A 56 21.23 -0.53 1.06
N LYS A 57 22.31 -1.31 1.20
CA LYS A 57 22.21 -2.72 1.60
C LYS A 57 21.96 -2.90 3.10
N VAL A 58 22.46 -1.98 3.93
CA VAL A 58 22.47 -2.13 5.40
C VAL A 58 21.40 -1.31 6.13
N LYS A 59 20.71 -0.40 5.44
CA LYS A 59 19.64 0.41 6.04
C LYS A 59 18.31 -0.33 6.06
N LYS A 60 17.45 0.04 7.01
CA LYS A 60 16.05 -0.36 6.99
C LYS A 60 15.26 0.56 6.06
N LEU A 61 14.66 -0.02 5.05
CA LEU A 61 13.94 0.72 4.02
C LEU A 61 12.44 0.66 4.23
N VAL A 62 11.84 1.82 4.38
CA VAL A 62 10.39 2.00 4.51
C VAL A 62 9.84 2.51 3.19
N LEU A 63 8.93 1.77 2.59
CA LEU A 63 8.29 2.12 1.34
C LEU A 63 6.96 2.83 1.60
N PHE A 64 6.75 3.93 0.91
CA PHE A 64 5.45 4.58 0.77
C PHE A 64 5.16 4.81 -0.71
N GLY A 65 3.96 4.46 -1.14
CA GLY A 65 3.64 4.70 -2.53
C GLY A 65 2.18 4.41 -2.87
N ALA A 66 1.70 5.21 -3.79
CA ALA A 66 0.40 5.07 -4.43
C ALA A 66 0.38 6.00 -5.66
N MET A 67 -0.60 5.85 -6.53
CA MET A 67 -0.88 6.86 -7.55
C MET A 67 -1.15 8.21 -6.86
N ALA A 68 -0.43 9.27 -7.28
CA ALA A 68 -0.46 10.59 -6.65
C ALA A 68 -0.15 10.59 -5.14
N ALA A 69 0.79 9.74 -4.70
CA ALA A 69 1.11 9.43 -3.31
C ALA A 69 1.25 10.66 -2.40
N THR A 70 1.85 11.74 -2.90
CA THR A 70 2.13 12.95 -2.11
C THR A 70 1.09 14.06 -2.26
N SER A 71 0.14 13.95 -3.20
CA SER A 71 -0.85 14.99 -3.52
C SER A 71 -2.29 14.60 -3.19
N ASP A 72 -2.61 13.31 -3.16
CA ASP A 72 -3.94 12.84 -2.74
C ASP A 72 -4.03 12.78 -1.21
N LEU A 73 -4.81 13.68 -0.61
CA LEU A 73 -5.00 13.75 0.84
C LEU A 73 -5.51 12.45 1.46
N ARG A 74 -6.26 11.64 0.69
CA ARG A 74 -6.76 10.34 1.18
C ARG A 74 -5.66 9.33 1.42
N LYS A 75 -4.48 9.51 0.80
CA LYS A 75 -3.33 8.61 0.94
C LYS A 75 -2.51 8.82 2.21
N GLY A 76 -2.85 9.82 3.03
CA GLY A 76 -2.28 10.00 4.37
C GLY A 76 -0.81 10.43 4.39
N PHE A 77 -0.31 11.06 3.31
CA PHE A 77 1.08 11.51 3.25
C PHE A 77 1.42 12.54 4.34
N LYS A 78 0.48 13.42 4.66
CA LYS A 78 0.65 14.41 5.73
C LYS A 78 0.80 13.74 7.08
N GLU A 79 -0.08 12.81 7.40
CA GLU A 79 -0.09 12.03 8.64
C GLU A 79 1.19 11.20 8.78
N LEU A 80 1.62 10.57 7.70
CA LEU A 80 2.91 9.88 7.64
C LEU A 80 4.05 10.84 7.96
N SER A 81 4.08 12.01 7.30
CA SER A 81 5.13 13.03 7.50
C SER A 81 5.22 13.48 8.95
N GLU A 82 4.08 13.69 9.61
CA GLU A 82 4.03 14.11 11.02
C GLU A 82 4.47 12.99 11.96
N ALA A 83 4.09 11.75 11.67
CA ALA A 83 4.54 10.59 12.42
C ALA A 83 6.07 10.40 12.31
N MET A 84 6.61 10.57 11.09
CA MET A 84 8.03 10.43 10.82
C MET A 84 8.89 11.44 11.57
N LYS A 85 8.43 12.68 11.72
CA LYS A 85 9.14 13.71 12.50
C LYS A 85 9.32 13.34 13.97
N LYS A 86 8.50 12.43 14.50
CA LYS A 86 8.58 11.93 15.88
C LYS A 86 9.55 10.76 16.02
N LEU A 87 9.86 10.07 14.93
CA LEU A 87 10.86 9.00 14.93
C LEU A 87 12.26 9.59 14.83
N LYS A 88 13.18 9.05 15.62
CA LYS A 88 14.60 9.38 15.55
C LYS A 88 15.36 8.08 15.34
N SER A 89 15.85 7.86 14.14
CA SER A 89 16.65 6.69 13.82
C SER A 89 17.57 6.99 12.63
N GLU A 90 18.84 6.71 12.78
CA GLU A 90 19.80 6.80 11.69
C GLU A 90 19.83 5.55 10.81
N GLU A 91 19.12 4.50 11.22
CA GLU A 91 19.10 3.21 10.51
C GLU A 91 18.00 3.14 9.45
N ILE A 92 17.03 4.07 9.47
CA ILE A 92 15.86 4.06 8.59
C ILE A 92 16.06 5.06 7.45
N GLU A 93 15.77 4.62 6.23
CA GLU A 93 15.67 5.48 5.05
C GLU A 93 14.34 5.21 4.33
N PHE A 94 13.84 6.21 3.60
CA PHE A 94 12.54 6.15 2.92
C PHE A 94 12.68 5.96 1.43
N VAL A 95 11.73 5.22 0.87
CA VAL A 95 11.55 5.06 -0.58
C VAL A 95 10.12 5.47 -0.91
N ILE A 96 9.96 6.36 -1.89
CA ILE A 96 8.65 6.86 -2.34
C ILE A 96 8.51 6.62 -3.83
N PHE A 97 7.37 6.01 -4.24
CA PHE A 97 7.00 5.85 -5.63
C PHE A 97 5.57 6.34 -5.89
N GLY A 98 5.18 6.46 -7.18
CA GLY A 98 3.87 6.95 -7.58
C GLY A 98 3.72 8.48 -7.50
N SER A 99 4.80 9.18 -7.22
CA SER A 99 4.86 10.64 -7.21
C SER A 99 6.24 11.12 -7.64
N SER A 100 6.29 12.24 -8.34
CA SER A 100 7.53 12.95 -8.61
C SER A 100 8.06 13.59 -7.33
N LYS A 101 9.37 13.84 -7.27
CA LYS A 101 10.00 14.56 -6.17
C LYS A 101 9.31 15.93 -6.00
N PRO A 102 8.78 16.26 -4.83
CA PRO A 102 8.14 17.55 -4.61
C PRO A 102 9.11 18.69 -4.86
N LYS A 103 8.61 19.85 -5.34
CA LYS A 103 9.43 21.06 -5.54
C LYS A 103 10.04 21.54 -4.23
N GLU A 104 9.28 21.44 -3.15
CA GLU A 104 9.77 21.67 -1.79
C GLU A 104 9.97 20.33 -1.10
N ILE A 105 11.23 19.97 -0.85
CA ILE A 105 11.55 18.73 -0.14
C ILE A 105 11.10 18.91 1.30
N GLN A 106 10.01 18.25 1.67
CA GLN A 106 9.67 18.13 3.08
C GLN A 106 10.78 17.31 3.75
N ASN A 107 11.52 17.96 4.64
CA ASN A 107 12.54 17.28 5.42
C ASN A 107 11.86 16.44 6.50
N PHE A 108 11.74 15.14 6.25
CA PHE A 108 11.19 14.18 7.23
C PHE A 108 12.19 13.78 8.32
N GLY A 109 13.41 14.35 8.29
CA GLY A 109 14.50 13.90 9.13
C GLY A 109 15.16 12.59 8.67
N PHE A 110 14.76 12.05 7.53
CA PHE A 110 15.28 10.82 6.94
C PHE A 110 15.69 11.03 5.49
N LYS A 111 16.74 10.34 5.08
CA LYS A 111 17.10 10.28 3.66
C LYS A 111 15.98 9.58 2.89
N THR A 112 15.55 10.20 1.78
CA THR A 112 14.40 9.75 0.98
C THR A 112 14.78 9.61 -0.48
N TYR A 113 14.43 8.46 -1.05
CA TYR A 113 14.58 8.14 -2.47
C TYR A 113 13.22 8.30 -3.16
N TYR A 114 13.16 9.13 -4.20
CA TYR A 114 11.97 9.31 -5.02
C TYR A 114 12.16 8.58 -6.34
N LEU A 115 11.36 7.56 -6.60
CA LEU A 115 11.49 6.69 -7.77
C LEU A 115 10.52 7.04 -8.91
N GLY A 116 9.69 8.08 -8.71
CA GLY A 116 8.73 8.51 -9.73
C GLY A 116 7.57 7.53 -9.90
N HIS A 117 6.98 7.54 -11.10
CA HIS A 117 5.88 6.65 -11.44
C HIS A 117 6.41 5.34 -12.00
N LEU A 118 5.89 4.22 -11.50
CA LEU A 118 6.18 2.88 -12.00
C LEU A 118 4.96 2.36 -12.76
N HIS A 119 5.19 1.74 -13.91
CA HIS A 119 4.13 1.36 -14.84
C HIS A 119 4.14 -0.12 -15.21
N ASP A 120 5.08 -0.88 -14.66
CA ASP A 120 5.22 -2.29 -14.96
C ASP A 120 5.40 -3.15 -13.71
N ASP A 121 4.96 -4.40 -13.80
CA ASP A 121 4.96 -5.33 -12.67
C ASP A 121 6.37 -5.70 -12.21
N ILE A 122 7.35 -5.77 -13.12
CA ILE A 122 8.74 -6.14 -12.78
C ILE A 122 9.35 -5.08 -11.87
N SER A 123 9.14 -3.80 -12.21
CA SER A 123 9.56 -2.67 -11.36
C SER A 123 8.90 -2.74 -9.98
N LEU A 124 7.59 -2.99 -9.92
CA LEU A 124 6.85 -3.11 -8.66
C LEU A 124 7.35 -4.30 -7.82
N ILE A 125 7.47 -5.49 -8.41
CA ILE A 125 7.95 -6.70 -7.73
C ILE A 125 9.35 -6.50 -7.14
N THR A 126 10.27 -5.95 -7.93
CA THR A 126 11.64 -5.70 -7.48
C THR A 126 11.68 -4.62 -6.41
N LEU A 127 10.85 -3.58 -6.51
CA LEU A 127 10.76 -2.53 -5.50
C LEU A 127 10.20 -3.05 -4.18
N TYR A 128 9.06 -3.75 -4.20
CA TYR A 128 8.50 -4.36 -2.98
C TYR A 128 9.52 -5.29 -2.33
N SER A 129 10.21 -6.12 -3.12
CA SER A 129 11.22 -7.06 -2.58
C SER A 129 12.48 -6.37 -2.02
N ALA A 130 12.79 -5.12 -2.43
CA ALA A 130 13.96 -4.39 -1.97
C ALA A 130 13.81 -3.81 -0.56
N VAL A 131 12.59 -3.58 -0.10
CA VAL A 131 12.32 -2.86 1.15
C VAL A 131 12.03 -3.79 2.33
N ASP A 132 12.01 -3.24 3.54
CA ASP A 132 11.76 -4.03 4.75
C ASP A 132 10.31 -3.98 5.21
N VAL A 133 9.62 -2.90 4.89
CA VAL A 133 8.21 -2.70 5.23
C VAL A 133 7.58 -1.69 4.28
N MET A 134 6.31 -1.89 3.96
CA MET A 134 5.49 -0.90 3.29
C MET A 134 4.55 -0.23 4.28
N ILE A 135 4.39 1.09 4.19
CA ILE A 135 3.41 1.85 4.97
C ILE A 135 2.29 2.31 4.05
N VAL A 136 1.05 2.03 4.45
CA VAL A 136 -0.18 2.46 3.76
C VAL A 136 -1.05 3.25 4.73
N PRO A 137 -0.75 4.55 4.94
CA PRO A 137 -1.43 5.40 5.92
C PRO A 137 -2.72 6.01 5.37
N SER A 138 -3.36 5.34 4.41
CA SER A 138 -4.57 5.84 3.76
C SER A 138 -5.68 6.11 4.77
N LEU A 139 -6.29 7.31 4.65
CA LEU A 139 -7.44 7.70 5.47
C LEU A 139 -8.77 7.16 4.91
N GLN A 140 -8.78 6.81 3.63
CA GLN A 140 -9.88 6.17 2.94
C GLN A 140 -9.34 5.18 1.92
N GLU A 141 -9.81 3.95 2.00
CA GLU A 141 -9.43 2.88 1.09
C GLU A 141 -10.58 1.87 0.97
N ASN A 142 -10.76 1.28 -0.20
CA ASN A 142 -11.68 0.16 -0.35
C ASN A 142 -10.93 -1.17 -0.19
N LEU A 143 -10.00 -1.43 -1.12
CA LEU A 143 -9.11 -2.60 -1.12
C LEU A 143 -7.83 -2.17 -1.85
N SER A 144 -6.73 -2.03 -1.11
CA SER A 144 -5.48 -1.51 -1.66
C SER A 144 -4.73 -2.59 -2.44
N ASN A 145 -4.62 -2.44 -3.77
CA ASN A 145 -3.78 -3.34 -4.57
C ASN A 145 -2.33 -3.33 -4.10
N ALA A 146 -1.81 -2.18 -3.70
CA ALA A 146 -0.44 -2.06 -3.21
C ALA A 146 -0.18 -2.91 -1.94
N ILE A 147 -1.19 -3.10 -1.07
CA ILE A 147 -1.08 -4.03 0.06
C ILE A 147 -0.96 -5.46 -0.45
N MET A 148 -1.83 -5.88 -1.37
CA MET A 148 -1.80 -7.24 -1.93
C MET A 148 -0.46 -7.53 -2.63
N GLU A 149 0.00 -6.59 -3.45
CA GLU A 149 1.27 -6.69 -4.19
C GLU A 149 2.47 -6.78 -3.25
N SER A 150 2.53 -5.92 -2.23
CA SER A 150 3.58 -5.94 -1.20
C SER A 150 3.63 -7.27 -0.46
N LEU A 151 2.47 -7.75 0.02
CA LEU A 151 2.36 -9.02 0.74
C LEU A 151 2.72 -10.22 -0.15
N ALA A 152 2.29 -10.22 -1.43
CA ALA A 152 2.65 -11.26 -2.40
C ALA A 152 4.16 -11.30 -2.66
N CYS A 153 4.85 -10.15 -2.62
CA CYS A 153 6.30 -10.06 -2.72
C CYS A 153 7.04 -10.36 -1.40
N GLY A 154 6.32 -10.75 -0.35
CA GLY A 154 6.89 -11.11 0.96
C GLY A 154 7.27 -9.92 1.83
N THR A 155 6.79 -8.72 1.51
CA THR A 155 7.08 -7.50 2.28
C THR A 155 5.90 -7.16 3.17
N PRO A 156 6.09 -7.12 4.51
CA PRO A 156 5.04 -6.83 5.46
C PRO A 156 4.52 -5.39 5.32
N VAL A 157 3.27 -5.17 5.74
CA VAL A 157 2.59 -3.89 5.60
C VAL A 157 2.17 -3.34 6.96
N VAL A 158 2.36 -2.05 7.16
CA VAL A 158 1.75 -1.27 8.25
C VAL A 158 0.69 -0.36 7.66
N SER A 159 -0.54 -0.46 8.15
CA SER A 159 -1.68 0.30 7.62
C SER A 159 -2.60 0.78 8.73
N LEU A 160 -3.36 1.83 8.44
CA LEU A 160 -4.52 2.16 9.25
C LEU A 160 -5.65 1.15 8.98
N ASP A 161 -6.42 0.84 10.01
CA ASP A 161 -7.63 0.00 9.89
C ASP A 161 -8.77 0.80 9.26
N VAL A 162 -8.72 0.92 7.94
CA VAL A 162 -9.72 1.64 7.15
C VAL A 162 -10.17 0.81 5.96
N GLY A 163 -11.48 0.85 5.68
CA GLY A 163 -12.06 0.15 4.53
C GLY A 163 -11.79 -1.36 4.57
N GLY A 164 -11.20 -1.89 3.52
CA GLY A 164 -10.84 -3.30 3.39
C GLY A 164 -9.39 -3.63 3.68
N ASN A 165 -8.60 -2.71 4.26
CA ASN A 165 -7.20 -2.99 4.57
C ASN A 165 -7.06 -4.14 5.58
N SER A 166 -7.93 -4.18 6.59
CA SER A 166 -7.99 -5.26 7.59
C SER A 166 -8.42 -6.62 7.02
N ASP A 167 -9.04 -6.66 5.85
CA ASP A 167 -9.34 -7.93 5.17
C ASP A 167 -8.05 -8.65 4.68
N MET A 168 -6.94 -7.91 4.53
CA MET A 168 -5.68 -8.39 3.96
C MET A 168 -4.56 -8.53 4.99
N ILE A 169 -4.64 -7.76 6.08
CA ILE A 169 -3.57 -7.69 7.10
C ILE A 169 -3.97 -8.53 8.31
N ASP A 170 -3.22 -9.59 8.54
CA ASP A 170 -3.28 -10.40 9.75
C ASP A 170 -2.25 -9.85 10.75
N HIS A 171 -2.77 -9.14 11.76
CA HIS A 171 -1.97 -8.38 12.73
C HIS A 171 -0.87 -9.21 13.38
N LYS A 172 0.37 -8.71 13.34
CA LYS A 172 1.60 -9.37 13.83
C LYS A 172 2.02 -10.64 13.08
N LYS A 173 1.40 -10.97 11.96
CA LYS A 173 1.82 -12.09 11.10
C LYS A 173 2.37 -11.60 9.77
N ASN A 174 1.57 -10.84 9.00
CA ASN A 174 1.98 -10.28 7.73
C ASN A 174 2.02 -8.74 7.72
N GLY A 175 1.66 -8.11 8.85
CA GLY A 175 1.62 -6.65 8.99
C GLY A 175 1.11 -6.18 10.36
N TYR A 176 0.78 -4.91 10.39
CA TYR A 176 0.36 -4.20 11.60
C TYR A 176 -0.71 -3.16 11.29
#